data_b19811a4a00fe393da1131f569e5251a
#
_entry.id   b19811a4a00fe393da1131f569e5251a
#
_cell.length_a   1.000
_cell.length_b   1.000
_cell.length_c   1.000
_cell.angle_alpha   90.00
_cell.angle_beta   90.00
_cell.angle_gamma   90.00
#
_symmetry.space_group_name_H-M   'P 1'
#
loop_
_entity.id
_entity.type
_entity.pdbx_description
1 polymer ?
#
loop_
_entity_poly.entity_id
_entity_poly.type
_entity_poly.pdbx_seq_one_letter_code
_entity_poly.pdbx_strand_id
1 'polypeptide(L)'
;MIGTCSGGLAAFNLESNKFVENLLTKTLVSNDIFMFLEDGDGNLWIAASDGLYCYEKKTHEVKEYNVVNSGMPGNIVYSICIDSSKRFWVGTDKGTALLDCKTGKCSQEQLPANFLSNEIIRYINEGKDGSLHFFLLENNRLYVVDKELKKSRLFTEIAPFNMAQDEEEGYWMGCDDGILKSDRNLSHFSLFSVDGLVDVMMGASPGASIGRYKQKQLLVPCMKGLVVVDPESSYYVTPLQVTEMFVNGERYADNYQIKSDTTFVLKEYENNLTFNFTSLEYEKPDLIRYQYKLVGKDSVWNWLRGENEVSFFNLPAGDYVFMVRKALNEDSVCMVTFSIQKSGIWIWLVFLGMICIGMIAGFIYSRQKKVKALDIDSVKEEPVGIQVSNNNVKLNEEEARKVMEALKEYMEKSRPYLNVDLKQSEVAAAIGCSAYILSTVFTHYLKVGYYDFINGYRVEEFKQAIKEGKHQKYTLVTLAEKCGFKSKTSFFRTFKKFTGFTPNEYIQHQDEN
;
A
#
# COMPACT_ATOMS: atom_id res chain seq x y z
N MET A 1 34.12 19.69 -8.81
CA MET A 1 32.93 20.48 -8.40
C MET A 1 32.07 19.62 -7.48
N ILE A 2 31.47 20.22 -6.50
CA ILE A 2 30.59 19.57 -5.51
C ILE A 2 29.29 20.38 -5.48
N GLY A 3 28.18 19.75 -5.82
CA GLY A 3 26.84 20.31 -5.66
C GLY A 3 26.27 19.89 -4.32
N THR A 4 25.59 20.79 -3.65
CA THR A 4 24.97 20.53 -2.35
C THR A 4 23.51 20.94 -2.35
N CYS A 5 22.74 20.35 -1.45
CA CYS A 5 21.40 20.81 -1.13
C CYS A 5 21.51 21.92 -0.06
N SER A 6 20.92 23.07 -0.32
CA SER A 6 20.94 24.27 0.56
C SER A 6 22.31 24.97 0.75
N GLY A 7 23.36 24.50 0.09
CA GLY A 7 24.72 25.10 0.19
C GLY A 7 25.31 25.54 -1.16
N GLY A 8 24.57 25.31 -2.24
CA GLY A 8 24.99 25.69 -3.60
C GLY A 8 26.16 24.89 -4.14
N LEU A 9 27.00 25.55 -4.93
CA LEU A 9 28.13 24.98 -5.65
C LEU A 9 29.43 25.26 -4.94
N ALA A 10 30.25 24.23 -4.71
CA ALA A 10 31.61 24.33 -4.18
C ALA A 10 32.62 23.73 -5.16
N ALA A 11 33.83 24.28 -5.19
CA ALA A 11 34.94 23.71 -5.92
C ALA A 11 36.05 23.26 -4.95
N PHE A 12 36.49 22.01 -5.12
CA PHE A 12 37.57 21.43 -4.33
C PHE A 12 38.77 21.12 -5.23
N ASN A 13 39.94 21.66 -4.89
CA ASN A 13 41.16 21.39 -5.60
C ASN A 13 41.87 20.17 -4.99
N LEU A 14 42.01 19.11 -5.79
CA LEU A 14 42.57 17.82 -5.35
C LEU A 14 44.10 17.91 -5.08
N GLU A 15 44.84 18.82 -5.75
CA GLU A 15 46.28 18.97 -5.56
C GLU A 15 46.60 19.72 -4.25
N SER A 16 45.87 20.83 -4.02
CA SER A 16 46.07 21.63 -2.80
C SER A 16 45.29 21.12 -1.60
N ASN A 17 44.36 20.17 -1.82
CA ASN A 17 43.45 19.61 -0.81
C ASN A 17 42.63 20.70 -0.09
N LYS A 18 42.14 21.70 -0.84
CA LYS A 18 41.40 22.85 -0.30
C LYS A 18 40.20 23.21 -1.16
N PHE A 19 39.20 23.79 -0.52
CA PHE A 19 38.12 24.46 -1.24
C PHE A 19 38.68 25.75 -1.87
N VAL A 20 38.30 26.01 -3.11
CA VAL A 20 38.71 27.17 -3.89
C VAL A 20 37.48 27.86 -4.49
N GLU A 21 37.55 29.18 -4.58
CA GLU A 21 36.56 29.94 -5.34
C GLU A 21 36.97 29.99 -6.82
N ASN A 22 36.01 29.86 -7.70
CA ASN A 22 36.20 30.06 -9.13
C ASN A 22 34.99 30.83 -9.72
N LEU A 23 35.02 31.09 -11.02
CA LEU A 23 33.98 31.85 -11.70
C LEU A 23 32.59 31.23 -11.48
N LEU A 24 32.45 29.90 -11.60
CA LEU A 24 31.17 29.19 -11.42
C LEU A 24 30.63 29.35 -10.02
N THR A 25 31.45 29.17 -8.98
CA THR A 25 31.00 29.31 -7.58
C THR A 25 30.59 30.73 -7.22
N LYS A 26 31.08 31.74 -7.99
CA LYS A 26 30.70 33.15 -7.82
C LYS A 26 29.46 33.55 -8.60
N THR A 27 29.25 32.93 -9.76
CA THR A 27 28.19 33.32 -10.70
C THR A 27 26.89 32.57 -10.41
N LEU A 28 26.97 31.31 -9.96
CA LEU A 28 25.83 30.43 -9.75
C LEU A 28 25.29 30.66 -8.34
N VAL A 29 24.11 31.26 -8.28
CA VAL A 29 23.46 31.71 -7.02
C VAL A 29 22.52 30.64 -6.47
N SER A 30 22.22 29.58 -7.25
CA SER A 30 21.30 28.52 -6.81
C SER A 30 21.79 27.81 -5.55
N ASN A 31 20.88 27.62 -4.60
CA ASN A 31 21.18 26.96 -3.34
C ASN A 31 21.21 25.42 -3.45
N ASP A 32 20.43 24.87 -4.39
CA ASP A 32 20.30 23.43 -4.56
C ASP A 32 20.83 23.01 -5.94
N ILE A 33 21.86 22.21 -5.94
CA ILE A 33 22.48 21.63 -7.14
C ILE A 33 22.20 20.13 -7.14
N PHE A 34 21.51 19.67 -8.18
CA PHE A 34 21.04 18.30 -8.25
C PHE A 34 21.92 17.40 -9.11
N MET A 35 22.42 17.89 -10.26
CA MET A 35 23.19 17.06 -11.17
C MET A 35 24.21 17.85 -12.00
N PHE A 36 25.30 17.17 -12.36
CA PHE A 36 26.29 17.64 -13.32
C PHE A 36 26.36 16.71 -14.52
N LEU A 37 26.56 17.28 -15.70
CA LEU A 37 26.82 16.55 -16.93
C LEU A 37 27.86 17.29 -17.77
N GLU A 38 28.90 16.59 -18.20
CA GLU A 38 29.84 17.11 -19.19
C GLU A 38 29.39 16.64 -20.58
N ASP A 39 29.21 17.56 -21.53
CA ASP A 39 28.86 17.22 -22.89
C ASP A 39 30.09 16.85 -23.77
N GLY A 40 29.83 16.44 -25.01
CA GLY A 40 30.89 16.03 -25.94
C GLY A 40 31.88 17.15 -26.34
N ASP A 41 31.55 18.42 -26.09
CA ASP A 41 32.40 19.60 -26.31
C ASP A 41 33.16 20.02 -25.05
N GLY A 42 32.91 19.34 -23.92
CA GLY A 42 33.52 19.59 -22.63
C GLY A 42 32.87 20.73 -21.85
N ASN A 43 31.67 21.17 -22.22
CA ASN A 43 30.90 22.12 -21.45
C ASN A 43 30.28 21.43 -20.24
N LEU A 44 30.23 22.13 -19.11
CA LEU A 44 29.63 21.61 -17.88
C LEU A 44 28.20 22.11 -17.74
N TRP A 45 27.26 21.18 -17.78
CA TRP A 45 25.84 21.42 -17.52
C TRP A 45 25.52 21.17 -16.05
N ILE A 46 24.69 22.03 -15.44
CA ILE A 46 24.39 22.02 -14.02
C ILE A 46 22.89 22.16 -13.85
N ALA A 47 22.26 21.12 -13.34
CA ALA A 47 20.84 21.09 -13.00
C ALA A 47 20.65 21.63 -11.57
N ALA A 48 19.74 22.60 -11.41
CA ALA A 48 19.54 23.33 -10.15
C ALA A 48 18.06 23.62 -9.85
N SER A 49 17.80 24.13 -8.67
CA SER A 49 16.42 24.44 -8.21
C SER A 49 15.78 25.65 -8.88
N ASP A 50 16.54 26.47 -9.57
CA ASP A 50 16.09 27.69 -10.24
C ASP A 50 16.29 27.68 -11.75
N GLY A 51 16.90 26.62 -12.31
CA GLY A 51 17.11 26.46 -13.74
C GLY A 51 18.19 25.44 -14.10
N LEU A 52 18.56 25.49 -15.37
CA LEU A 52 19.66 24.74 -15.95
C LEU A 52 20.77 25.72 -16.36
N TYR A 53 21.98 25.42 -15.95
CA TYR A 53 23.16 26.26 -16.28
C TYR A 53 24.13 25.49 -17.17
N CYS A 54 24.74 26.19 -18.11
CA CYS A 54 25.80 25.66 -18.96
C CYS A 54 27.04 26.54 -18.81
N TYR A 55 28.13 25.97 -18.29
CA TYR A 55 29.44 26.60 -18.35
C TYR A 55 30.19 26.17 -19.61
N GLU A 56 30.36 27.10 -20.53
CA GLU A 56 31.12 26.88 -21.77
C GLU A 56 32.62 26.93 -21.50
N LYS A 57 33.29 25.80 -21.65
CA LYS A 57 34.74 25.68 -21.38
C LYS A 57 35.59 26.56 -22.26
N LYS A 58 35.18 26.81 -23.52
CA LYS A 58 35.94 27.60 -24.51
C LYS A 58 35.86 29.09 -24.26
N THR A 59 34.68 29.59 -23.91
CA THR A 59 34.43 31.04 -23.72
C THR A 59 34.52 31.47 -22.26
N HIS A 60 34.49 30.51 -21.34
CA HIS A 60 34.37 30.71 -19.90
C HIS A 60 33.09 31.47 -19.49
N GLU A 61 32.05 31.39 -20.32
CA GLU A 61 30.76 32.00 -20.05
C GLU A 61 29.80 31.02 -19.36
N VAL A 62 28.91 31.55 -18.53
CA VAL A 62 27.83 30.80 -17.92
C VAL A 62 26.52 31.24 -18.56
N LYS A 63 25.79 30.29 -19.15
CA LYS A 63 24.45 30.51 -19.70
C LYS A 63 23.40 29.88 -18.78
N GLU A 64 22.34 30.62 -18.55
CA GLU A 64 21.21 30.17 -17.75
C GLU A 64 20.00 29.87 -18.66
N TYR A 65 19.31 28.76 -18.38
CA TYR A 65 18.08 28.33 -19.04
C TYR A 65 17.00 28.14 -17.99
N ASN A 66 15.84 28.75 -18.20
CA ASN A 66 14.69 28.67 -17.31
C ASN A 66 13.39 28.66 -18.13
N VAL A 67 12.23 28.58 -17.47
CA VAL A 67 10.91 28.56 -18.14
C VAL A 67 10.74 29.77 -19.07
N VAL A 68 11.20 30.96 -18.68
CA VAL A 68 10.97 32.21 -19.41
C VAL A 68 11.82 32.29 -20.69
N ASN A 69 13.09 31.93 -20.61
CA ASN A 69 14.03 32.11 -21.73
C ASN A 69 14.17 30.87 -22.63
N SER A 70 13.90 29.67 -22.12
CA SER A 70 14.09 28.42 -22.87
C SER A 70 12.78 27.69 -23.20
N GLY A 71 11.68 27.97 -22.50
CA GLY A 71 10.43 27.22 -22.65
C GLY A 71 10.45 25.84 -21.99
N MET A 72 11.30 25.64 -20.96
CA MET A 72 11.26 24.42 -20.13
C MET A 72 9.92 24.25 -19.44
N PRO A 73 9.46 23.01 -19.15
CA PRO A 73 8.21 22.77 -18.46
C PRO A 73 8.17 23.33 -17.04
N GLY A 74 9.28 23.27 -16.32
CA GLY A 74 9.45 23.75 -14.95
C GLY A 74 10.82 24.37 -14.71
N ASN A 75 10.95 25.13 -13.61
CA ASN A 75 12.24 25.75 -13.24
C ASN A 75 13.12 24.85 -12.41
N ILE A 76 12.56 23.96 -11.62
CA ILE A 76 13.38 23.01 -10.84
C ILE A 76 13.82 21.90 -11.78
N VAL A 77 15.10 21.90 -12.12
CA VAL A 77 15.71 20.89 -12.99
C VAL A 77 16.42 19.85 -12.12
N TYR A 78 15.83 18.67 -12.01
CA TYR A 78 16.40 17.59 -11.20
C TYR A 78 17.44 16.77 -11.95
N SER A 79 17.27 16.62 -13.25
CA SER A 79 18.06 15.66 -14.02
C SER A 79 18.24 16.10 -15.47
N ILE A 80 19.38 15.75 -16.02
CA ILE A 80 19.73 15.95 -17.42
C ILE A 80 20.41 14.70 -17.97
N CYS A 81 20.16 14.37 -19.24
CA CYS A 81 20.74 13.22 -19.90
C CYS A 81 20.96 13.51 -21.38
N ILE A 82 22.13 13.14 -21.93
CA ILE A 82 22.37 13.13 -23.38
C ILE A 82 22.36 11.67 -23.81
N ASP A 83 21.36 11.29 -24.61
CA ASP A 83 21.24 9.92 -25.08
C ASP A 83 22.13 9.60 -26.29
N SER A 84 22.22 8.33 -26.64
CA SER A 84 23.01 7.83 -27.77
C SER A 84 22.58 8.42 -29.13
N SER A 85 21.35 8.94 -29.22
CA SER A 85 20.82 9.66 -30.36
C SER A 85 21.14 11.16 -30.36
N LYS A 86 21.95 11.63 -29.39
CA LYS A 86 22.32 13.03 -29.18
C LYS A 86 21.16 13.95 -28.78
N ARG A 87 20.06 13.41 -28.28
CA ARG A 87 18.98 14.20 -27.71
C ARG A 87 19.36 14.61 -26.29
N PHE A 88 19.20 15.90 -25.97
CA PHE A 88 19.45 16.44 -24.64
C PHE A 88 18.16 16.50 -23.85
N TRP A 89 18.00 15.58 -22.92
CA TRP A 89 16.83 15.45 -22.06
C TRP A 89 16.97 16.33 -20.82
N VAL A 90 15.88 17.03 -20.48
CA VAL A 90 15.76 17.83 -19.27
C VAL A 90 14.56 17.35 -18.47
N GLY A 91 14.81 16.89 -17.25
CA GLY A 91 13.77 16.44 -16.30
C GLY A 91 13.52 17.50 -15.23
N THR A 92 12.26 17.93 -15.10
CA THR A 92 11.86 19.03 -14.24
C THR A 92 10.77 18.63 -13.24
N ASP A 93 10.37 19.58 -12.39
CA ASP A 93 9.23 19.47 -11.47
C ASP A 93 7.85 19.42 -12.18
N LYS A 94 7.79 19.66 -13.51
CA LYS A 94 6.56 19.71 -14.29
C LYS A 94 6.62 18.94 -15.60
N GLY A 95 7.50 17.96 -15.69
CA GLY A 95 7.65 17.11 -16.85
C GLY A 95 9.04 17.10 -17.45
N THR A 96 9.14 16.56 -18.67
CA THR A 96 10.40 16.49 -19.42
C THR A 96 10.29 17.21 -20.76
N ALA A 97 11.45 17.69 -21.26
CA ALA A 97 11.57 18.28 -22.59
C ALA A 97 12.93 17.95 -23.20
N LEU A 98 13.06 18.17 -24.51
CA LEU A 98 14.31 18.11 -25.24
C LEU A 98 14.86 19.53 -25.41
N LEU A 99 16.10 19.74 -24.98
CA LEU A 99 16.82 20.99 -25.17
C LEU A 99 17.62 20.97 -26.49
N ASP A 100 17.37 21.93 -27.34
CA ASP A 100 18.27 22.21 -28.47
C ASP A 100 19.42 23.13 -27.99
N CYS A 101 20.60 22.57 -27.83
CA CYS A 101 21.77 23.29 -27.36
C CYS A 101 22.21 24.45 -28.29
N LYS A 102 21.78 24.46 -29.57
CA LYS A 102 22.13 25.53 -30.51
C LYS A 102 21.24 26.75 -30.34
N THR A 103 19.96 26.53 -30.17
CA THR A 103 18.95 27.61 -30.01
C THR A 103 18.71 27.98 -28.55
N GLY A 104 19.04 27.09 -27.62
CA GLY A 104 18.76 27.23 -26.20
C GLY A 104 17.27 27.05 -25.87
N LYS A 105 16.49 26.46 -26.77
CA LYS A 105 15.05 26.26 -26.61
C LYS A 105 14.71 24.82 -26.29
N CYS A 106 13.77 24.63 -25.40
CA CYS A 106 13.18 23.35 -25.09
C CYS A 106 11.93 23.11 -25.95
N SER A 107 11.77 21.87 -26.42
CA SER A 107 10.62 21.45 -27.22
C SER A 107 10.13 20.08 -26.75
N GLN A 108 8.82 19.89 -26.88
CA GLN A 108 8.13 18.60 -26.70
C GLN A 108 7.58 18.06 -28.03
N GLU A 109 7.77 18.77 -29.15
CA GLU A 109 7.18 18.41 -30.45
C GLU A 109 7.63 17.04 -30.97
N GLN A 110 8.82 16.60 -30.62
CA GLN A 110 9.36 15.29 -30.98
C GLN A 110 8.97 14.17 -30.02
N LEU A 111 8.23 14.50 -28.95
CA LEU A 111 7.80 13.55 -27.94
C LEU A 111 6.35 13.10 -28.22
N PRO A 112 5.95 11.91 -27.78
CA PRO A 112 4.55 11.50 -27.79
C PRO A 112 3.66 12.53 -27.10
N ALA A 113 2.43 12.68 -27.53
CA ALA A 113 1.50 13.64 -26.92
C ALA A 113 1.38 13.41 -25.41
N ASN A 114 1.53 14.49 -24.64
CA ASN A 114 1.51 14.48 -23.16
C ASN A 114 2.57 13.57 -22.52
N PHE A 115 3.71 13.35 -23.17
CA PHE A 115 4.79 12.51 -22.68
C PHE A 115 5.31 13.01 -21.34
N LEU A 116 5.00 12.28 -20.27
CA LEU A 116 5.37 12.60 -18.88
C LEU A 116 5.06 14.06 -18.47
N SER A 117 3.99 14.64 -19.02
CA SER A 117 3.53 15.99 -18.69
C SER A 117 3.00 16.03 -17.25
N ASN A 118 3.40 17.05 -16.49
CA ASN A 118 3.08 17.26 -15.08
C ASN A 118 3.62 16.18 -14.11
N GLU A 119 4.52 15.29 -14.57
CA GLU A 119 5.25 14.38 -13.69
C GLU A 119 6.52 15.06 -13.18
N ILE A 120 6.89 14.81 -11.94
CA ILE A 120 8.20 15.24 -11.41
C ILE A 120 9.25 14.21 -11.83
N ILE A 121 10.18 14.63 -12.69
CA ILE A 121 11.22 13.76 -13.26
C ILE A 121 12.49 13.87 -12.43
N ARG A 122 12.66 12.95 -11.50
CA ARG A 122 13.78 12.95 -10.56
C ARG A 122 15.12 12.59 -11.19
N TYR A 123 15.14 11.61 -12.10
CA TYR A 123 16.33 11.10 -12.73
C TYR A 123 16.03 10.55 -14.12
N ILE A 124 16.95 10.74 -15.06
CA ILE A 124 16.86 10.19 -16.43
C ILE A 124 18.15 9.44 -16.71
N ASN A 125 18.04 8.23 -17.24
CA ASN A 125 19.18 7.41 -17.63
C ASN A 125 18.89 6.69 -18.96
N GLU A 126 19.94 6.43 -19.75
CA GLU A 126 19.86 5.57 -20.92
C GLU A 126 20.53 4.22 -20.62
N GLY A 127 19.83 3.13 -20.90
CA GLY A 127 20.37 1.79 -20.86
C GLY A 127 21.31 1.52 -22.04
N LYS A 128 22.16 0.49 -21.96
CA LYS A 128 23.07 0.08 -23.04
C LYS A 128 22.33 -0.35 -24.32
N ASP A 129 21.07 -0.77 -24.19
CA ASP A 129 20.16 -1.10 -25.27
C ASP A 129 19.52 0.14 -25.95
N GLY A 130 19.80 1.33 -25.40
CA GLY A 130 19.25 2.60 -25.84
C GLY A 130 17.86 2.90 -25.28
N SER A 131 17.31 2.07 -24.43
CA SER A 131 16.07 2.39 -23.71
C SER A 131 16.29 3.54 -22.74
N LEU A 132 15.28 4.39 -22.55
CA LEU A 132 15.30 5.51 -21.64
C LEU A 132 14.51 5.20 -20.38
N HIS A 133 15.10 5.49 -19.24
CA HIS A 133 14.55 5.24 -17.93
C HIS A 133 14.26 6.56 -17.23
N PHE A 134 12.98 6.82 -16.92
CA PHE A 134 12.54 8.02 -16.22
C PHE A 134 12.07 7.64 -14.82
N PHE A 135 12.71 8.22 -13.82
CA PHE A 135 12.36 8.01 -12.41
C PHE A 135 11.42 9.12 -11.98
N LEU A 136 10.19 8.76 -11.66
CA LEU A 136 9.13 9.68 -11.30
C LEU A 136 9.06 9.80 -9.78
N LEU A 137 9.08 11.03 -9.25
CA LEU A 137 9.09 11.27 -7.81
C LEU A 137 7.73 10.93 -7.17
N GLU A 138 6.63 11.25 -7.84
CA GLU A 138 5.30 10.91 -7.31
C GLU A 138 5.08 9.40 -7.34
N ASN A 139 4.84 8.82 -6.17
CA ASN A 139 4.68 7.38 -5.93
C ASN A 139 5.91 6.55 -6.34
N ASN A 140 7.10 7.17 -6.47
CA ASN A 140 8.37 6.50 -6.76
C ASN A 140 8.22 5.45 -7.87
N ARG A 141 7.91 5.87 -9.09
CA ARG A 141 7.68 4.98 -10.24
C ARG A 141 8.84 5.03 -11.21
N LEU A 142 9.12 3.91 -11.87
CA LEU A 142 10.04 3.83 -12.99
C LEU A 142 9.27 3.69 -14.30
N TYR A 143 9.44 4.64 -15.21
CA TYR A 143 8.90 4.59 -16.56
C TYR A 143 10.02 4.32 -17.55
N VAL A 144 9.90 3.22 -18.28
CA VAL A 144 10.88 2.78 -19.28
C VAL A 144 10.29 2.90 -20.67
N VAL A 145 11.02 3.48 -21.58
CA VAL A 145 10.60 3.63 -22.98
C VAL A 145 11.71 3.21 -23.92
N ASP A 146 11.34 2.60 -25.05
CA ASP A 146 12.31 2.23 -26.07
C ASP A 146 12.96 3.46 -26.74
N LYS A 147 14.06 3.24 -27.45
CA LYS A 147 14.83 4.30 -28.12
C LYS A 147 13.99 5.14 -29.09
N GLU A 148 13.00 4.53 -29.74
CA GLU A 148 12.11 5.17 -30.69
C GLU A 148 10.91 5.87 -30.02
N LEU A 149 10.78 5.81 -28.71
CA LEU A 149 9.67 6.35 -27.90
C LEU A 149 8.29 5.75 -28.25
N LYS A 150 8.26 4.53 -28.73
CA LYS A 150 7.04 3.85 -29.20
C LYS A 150 6.45 2.87 -28.22
N LYS A 151 7.31 2.16 -27.48
CA LYS A 151 6.92 1.15 -26.50
C LYS A 151 7.36 1.58 -25.12
N SER A 152 6.46 1.53 -24.17
CA SER A 152 6.76 1.90 -22.78
C SER A 152 6.27 0.88 -21.77
N ARG A 153 6.91 0.85 -20.61
CA ARG A 153 6.53 0.07 -19.43
C ARG A 153 6.56 0.97 -18.20
N LEU A 154 5.57 0.86 -17.35
CA LEU A 154 5.51 1.56 -16.07
C LEU A 154 5.62 0.53 -14.95
N PHE A 155 6.62 0.70 -14.08
CA PHE A 155 6.83 -0.09 -12.89
C PHE A 155 6.31 0.68 -11.68
N THR A 156 5.34 0.11 -10.97
CA THR A 156 4.70 0.70 -9.79
C THR A 156 5.05 -0.04 -8.50
N GLU A 157 5.63 -1.24 -8.63
CA GLU A 157 5.98 -2.08 -7.47
C GLU A 157 7.39 -1.78 -6.93
N ILE A 158 8.21 -1.09 -7.72
CA ILE A 158 9.55 -0.66 -7.37
C ILE A 158 9.60 0.86 -7.29
N ALA A 159 10.33 1.36 -6.31
CA ALA A 159 10.47 2.78 -6.02
C ALA A 159 11.94 3.23 -6.09
N PRO A 160 12.60 3.10 -7.26
CA PRO A 160 14.02 3.43 -7.35
C PRO A 160 14.25 4.94 -7.43
N PHE A 161 15.38 5.40 -6.86
CA PHE A 161 15.80 6.80 -6.95
C PHE A 161 16.76 7.06 -8.10
N ASN A 162 17.58 6.07 -8.40
CA ASN A 162 18.65 6.13 -9.38
C ASN A 162 18.99 4.73 -9.86
N MET A 163 19.85 4.65 -10.88
CA MET A 163 20.23 3.39 -11.51
C MET A 163 21.66 3.44 -12.00
N ALA A 164 22.35 2.34 -11.88
CA ALA A 164 23.60 2.07 -12.59
C ALA A 164 23.53 0.71 -13.25
N GLN A 165 24.18 0.55 -14.40
CA GLN A 165 24.28 -0.70 -15.10
C GLN A 165 25.65 -1.34 -14.85
N ASP A 166 25.68 -2.62 -14.49
CA ASP A 166 26.93 -3.38 -14.28
C ASP A 166 27.55 -3.86 -15.60
N GLU A 167 28.64 -4.62 -15.51
CA GLU A 167 29.35 -5.16 -16.69
C GLU A 167 28.56 -6.27 -17.40
N GLU A 168 27.73 -6.99 -16.65
CA GLU A 168 26.85 -8.05 -17.15
C GLU A 168 25.53 -7.53 -17.68
N GLU A 169 25.41 -6.20 -17.83
CA GLU A 169 24.21 -5.48 -18.28
C GLU A 169 23.04 -5.54 -17.31
N GLY A 170 23.23 -6.04 -16.10
CA GLY A 170 22.25 -5.95 -15.02
C GLY A 170 22.13 -4.53 -14.47
N TYR A 171 20.99 -4.21 -13.86
CA TYR A 171 20.73 -2.92 -13.26
C TYR A 171 20.80 -2.97 -11.75
N TRP A 172 21.45 -1.96 -11.16
CA TRP A 172 21.51 -1.72 -9.74
C TRP A 172 20.83 -0.39 -9.43
N MET A 173 19.85 -0.43 -8.55
CA MET A 173 18.99 0.71 -8.25
C MET A 173 18.92 0.93 -6.75
N GLY A 174 19.07 2.18 -6.32
CA GLY A 174 18.78 2.57 -4.93
C GLY A 174 17.29 2.77 -4.73
N CYS A 175 16.74 2.28 -3.63
CA CYS A 175 15.36 2.51 -3.23
C CYS A 175 15.25 2.70 -1.71
N ASP A 176 14.05 3.07 -1.21
CA ASP A 176 13.82 3.30 0.23
C ASP A 176 14.15 2.06 1.09
N ASP A 177 13.95 0.87 0.55
CA ASP A 177 14.10 -0.38 1.28
C ASP A 177 15.50 -1.03 1.11
N GLY A 178 16.41 -0.41 0.32
CA GLY A 178 17.76 -0.94 0.09
C GLY A 178 18.27 -0.75 -1.34
N ILE A 179 18.97 -1.76 -1.84
CA ILE A 179 19.49 -1.79 -3.21
C ILE A 179 18.76 -2.89 -3.99
N LEU A 180 18.15 -2.51 -5.12
CA LEU A 180 17.55 -3.46 -6.05
C LEU A 180 18.59 -3.86 -7.10
N LYS A 181 18.73 -5.16 -7.33
CA LYS A 181 19.39 -5.72 -8.52
C LYS A 181 18.32 -6.22 -9.48
N SER A 182 18.51 -5.98 -10.77
CA SER A 182 17.65 -6.53 -11.81
C SER A 182 18.47 -7.08 -12.96
N ASP A 183 17.87 -8.00 -13.72
CA ASP A 183 18.40 -8.42 -15.01
C ASP A 183 18.34 -7.27 -16.03
N ARG A 184 19.01 -7.45 -17.18
CA ARG A 184 19.06 -6.45 -18.26
C ARG A 184 17.69 -6.07 -18.86
N ASN A 185 16.69 -6.93 -18.69
CA ASN A 185 15.34 -6.72 -19.24
C ASN A 185 14.38 -6.10 -18.24
N LEU A 186 14.83 -5.82 -17.02
CA LEU A 186 13.99 -5.38 -15.90
C LEU A 186 12.79 -6.32 -15.67
N SER A 187 13.04 -7.63 -15.76
CA SER A 187 12.02 -8.68 -15.59
C SER A 187 12.10 -9.38 -14.25
N HIS A 188 13.29 -9.46 -13.66
CA HIS A 188 13.50 -10.07 -12.35
C HIS A 188 14.18 -9.07 -11.43
N PHE A 189 13.66 -8.93 -10.22
CA PHE A 189 14.19 -8.02 -9.22
C PHE A 189 14.57 -8.78 -7.95
N SER A 190 15.68 -8.41 -7.35
CA SER A 190 16.10 -8.88 -6.03
C SER A 190 16.46 -7.68 -5.16
N LEU A 191 15.84 -7.60 -3.98
CA LEU A 191 16.12 -6.55 -3.02
C LEU A 191 17.22 -7.00 -2.06
N PHE A 192 18.28 -6.21 -1.98
CA PHE A 192 19.36 -6.37 -1.02
C PHE A 192 19.20 -5.32 0.07
N SER A 193 18.84 -5.77 1.25
CA SER A 193 18.82 -4.91 2.43
C SER A 193 20.24 -4.87 3.01
N VAL A 194 20.80 -3.68 3.15
CA VAL A 194 22.15 -3.48 3.70
C VAL A 194 22.04 -2.75 5.03
N ASP A 195 22.74 -3.23 6.06
CA ASP A 195 22.77 -2.60 7.38
C ASP A 195 23.06 -1.12 7.32
N GLY A 196 22.22 -0.33 7.93
CA GLY A 196 22.36 1.12 7.98
C GLY A 196 22.02 1.84 6.67
N LEU A 197 21.65 1.15 5.59
CA LEU A 197 21.18 1.76 4.35
C LEU A 197 19.70 2.16 4.44
N VAL A 198 18.87 1.41 5.15
CA VAL A 198 17.42 1.69 5.27
C VAL A 198 17.18 3.05 5.94
N ASP A 199 17.95 3.40 6.99
CA ASP A 199 17.92 4.74 7.60
C ASP A 199 18.64 5.82 6.78
N VAL A 200 19.24 5.41 5.66
CA VAL A 200 20.26 6.14 4.98
C VAL A 200 19.79 6.64 3.61
N MET A 201 18.86 5.93 2.99
CA MET A 201 18.35 6.30 1.65
C MET A 201 17.10 7.18 1.69
N MET A 202 16.42 7.30 2.82
CA MET A 202 15.34 8.26 3.03
C MET A 202 15.90 9.69 2.97
N GLY A 203 15.95 10.26 1.78
CA GLY A 203 16.43 11.61 1.53
C GLY A 203 17.73 11.71 0.72
N ALA A 204 18.10 10.67 -0.03
CA ALA A 204 19.13 10.84 -1.06
C ALA A 204 18.71 12.00 -1.99
N SER A 205 19.59 12.99 -2.12
CA SER A 205 19.36 14.14 -3.01
C SER A 205 18.94 13.66 -4.40
N PRO A 206 18.02 14.33 -5.08
CA PRO A 206 17.55 13.94 -6.40
C PRO A 206 18.65 13.70 -7.45
N GLY A 207 19.85 14.12 -7.26
CA GLY A 207 20.97 13.90 -8.17
C GLY A 207 22.00 12.85 -7.73
N ALA A 208 21.78 12.19 -6.59
CA ALA A 208 22.72 11.18 -6.12
C ALA A 208 22.61 9.92 -6.97
N SER A 209 23.61 9.61 -7.80
CA SER A 209 23.65 8.41 -8.65
C SER A 209 24.53 7.33 -8.05
N ILE A 210 24.20 6.07 -8.30
CA ILE A 210 25.08 4.94 -8.03
C ILE A 210 26.27 5.04 -8.98
N GLY A 211 27.48 5.11 -8.42
CA GLY A 211 28.73 5.18 -9.18
C GLY A 211 29.45 3.85 -9.23
N ARG A 212 30.33 3.67 -10.22
CA ARG A 212 31.27 2.56 -10.25
C ARG A 212 32.52 2.90 -9.45
N TYR A 213 33.00 1.93 -8.66
CA TYR A 213 34.22 2.06 -7.88
C TYR A 213 35.09 0.82 -8.09
N LYS A 214 36.37 1.02 -8.51
CA LYS A 214 37.24 -0.10 -8.89
C LYS A 214 36.53 -1.10 -9.81
N GLN A 215 37.14 -2.13 -10.29
CA GLN A 215 36.68 -2.93 -11.43
C GLN A 215 35.24 -3.46 -11.37
N LYS A 216 34.65 -3.71 -10.18
CA LYS A 216 33.30 -4.29 -10.05
C LYS A 216 32.44 -3.72 -8.92
N GLN A 217 33.02 -2.90 -8.06
CA GLN A 217 32.32 -2.36 -6.90
C GLN A 217 31.44 -1.17 -7.28
N LEU A 218 30.33 -1.02 -6.55
CA LEU A 218 29.41 0.11 -6.69
C LEU A 218 29.55 1.04 -5.48
N LEU A 219 29.56 2.34 -5.75
CA LEU A 219 29.41 3.38 -4.74
C LEU A 219 27.94 3.78 -4.67
N VAL A 220 27.32 3.52 -3.54
CA VAL A 220 25.95 3.90 -3.29
C VAL A 220 25.94 5.07 -2.32
N PRO A 221 25.51 6.26 -2.76
CA PRO A 221 25.40 7.41 -1.88
C PRO A 221 24.26 7.22 -0.89
N CYS A 222 24.50 7.66 0.32
CA CYS A 222 23.55 7.56 1.41
C CYS A 222 23.65 8.75 2.35
N MET A 223 22.67 9.00 3.22
CA MET A 223 22.67 10.16 4.13
C MET A 223 23.90 10.21 5.06
N LYS A 224 24.48 9.07 5.40
CA LYS A 224 25.66 8.99 6.29
C LYS A 224 26.99 8.91 5.53
N GLY A 225 26.99 8.95 4.20
CA GLY A 225 28.21 8.90 3.39
C GLY A 225 28.07 8.06 2.13
N LEU A 226 29.11 7.28 1.82
CA LEU A 226 29.17 6.39 0.66
C LEU A 226 29.33 4.94 1.13
N VAL A 227 28.48 4.07 0.62
CA VAL A 227 28.60 2.62 0.83
C VAL A 227 29.22 1.99 -0.40
N VAL A 228 30.23 1.16 -0.18
CA VAL A 228 30.82 0.34 -1.24
C VAL A 228 30.11 -1.02 -1.22
N VAL A 229 29.45 -1.35 -2.32
CA VAL A 229 28.79 -2.64 -2.51
C VAL A 229 29.59 -3.48 -3.48
N ASP A 230 29.88 -4.72 -3.11
CA ASP A 230 30.44 -5.72 -4.00
C ASP A 230 29.32 -6.57 -4.60
N PRO A 231 29.02 -6.43 -5.90
CA PRO A 231 27.96 -7.17 -6.56
C PRO A 231 28.18 -8.68 -6.60
N GLU A 232 29.44 -9.13 -6.46
CA GLU A 232 29.81 -10.54 -6.46
C GLU A 232 29.81 -11.17 -5.06
N SER A 233 29.66 -10.38 -4.00
CA SER A 233 29.50 -10.96 -2.66
C SER A 233 28.24 -11.86 -2.69
N SER A 234 28.48 -13.16 -2.52
CA SER A 234 27.39 -14.17 -2.56
C SER A 234 26.44 -13.93 -1.39
N TYR A 235 25.27 -13.40 -1.71
CA TYR A 235 24.17 -13.38 -0.78
C TYR A 235 23.58 -14.80 -0.74
N TYR A 236 23.70 -15.48 0.37
CA TYR A 236 23.04 -16.76 0.57
C TYR A 236 21.53 -16.54 0.50
N VAL A 237 20.89 -17.14 -0.47
CA VAL A 237 19.42 -17.17 -0.52
C VAL A 237 18.96 -18.15 0.54
N THR A 238 18.67 -17.64 1.72
CA THR A 238 18.07 -18.46 2.77
C THR A 238 16.64 -18.85 2.37
N PRO A 239 16.23 -20.09 2.58
CA PRO A 239 14.89 -20.55 2.20
C PRO A 239 13.82 -19.80 3.01
N LEU A 240 12.73 -19.46 2.35
CA LEU A 240 11.53 -18.93 2.99
C LEU A 240 10.57 -20.08 3.25
N GLN A 241 10.01 -20.15 4.45
CA GLN A 241 9.07 -21.18 4.85
C GLN A 241 7.87 -20.56 5.59
N VAL A 242 6.67 -21.06 5.30
CA VAL A 242 5.51 -20.87 6.17
C VAL A 242 5.65 -21.84 7.34
N THR A 243 5.73 -21.31 8.55
CA THR A 243 6.01 -22.08 9.76
C THR A 243 4.74 -22.57 10.45
N GLU A 244 3.68 -21.78 10.39
CA GLU A 244 2.43 -22.07 11.07
C GLU A 244 1.24 -21.51 10.30
N MET A 245 0.12 -22.21 10.39
CA MET A 245 -1.18 -21.75 9.95
C MET A 245 -2.16 -21.83 11.11
N PHE A 246 -2.84 -20.72 11.39
CA PHE A 246 -3.91 -20.63 12.39
C PHE A 246 -5.25 -20.49 11.70
N VAL A 247 -6.27 -21.11 12.25
CA VAL A 247 -7.66 -21.01 11.83
C VAL A 247 -8.49 -20.55 13.03
N ASN A 248 -9.21 -19.44 12.89
CA ASN A 248 -9.97 -18.80 13.97
C ASN A 248 -9.17 -18.56 15.27
N GLY A 249 -7.84 -18.34 15.13
CA GLY A 249 -6.92 -18.10 16.24
C GLY A 249 -6.36 -19.36 16.89
N GLU A 250 -6.76 -20.56 16.47
CA GLU A 250 -6.20 -21.82 16.93
C GLU A 250 -5.20 -22.36 15.91
N ARG A 251 -4.08 -22.92 16.39
CA ARG A 251 -3.04 -23.51 15.52
C ARG A 251 -3.62 -24.71 14.78
N TYR A 252 -3.64 -24.63 13.46
CA TYR A 252 -4.24 -25.62 12.57
C TYR A 252 -3.19 -26.54 11.93
N ALA A 253 -2.06 -25.98 11.48
CA ALA A 253 -0.97 -26.73 10.87
C ALA A 253 0.39 -26.08 11.20
N ASP A 254 1.43 -26.91 11.25
CA ASP A 254 2.83 -26.50 11.41
C ASP A 254 3.66 -26.77 10.15
N ASN A 255 4.96 -26.41 10.18
CA ASN A 255 5.88 -26.56 9.05
C ASN A 255 6.06 -28.01 8.54
N TYR A 256 5.78 -29.02 9.36
CA TYR A 256 5.83 -30.43 8.93
C TYR A 256 4.59 -30.82 8.11
N GLN A 257 3.46 -30.15 8.35
CA GLN A 257 2.19 -30.40 7.68
C GLN A 257 2.01 -29.51 6.44
N ILE A 258 2.66 -28.33 6.43
CA ILE A 258 2.59 -27.37 5.32
C ILE A 258 3.64 -27.76 4.27
N LYS A 259 3.21 -28.51 3.26
CA LYS A 259 4.03 -28.90 2.11
C LYS A 259 3.45 -28.27 0.83
N SER A 260 4.29 -28.14 -0.19
CA SER A 260 3.91 -27.52 -1.46
C SER A 260 2.76 -28.21 -2.20
N ASP A 261 2.52 -29.48 -1.93
CA ASP A 261 1.46 -30.32 -2.52
C ASP A 261 0.23 -30.49 -1.61
N THR A 262 0.25 -29.91 -0.41
CA THR A 262 -0.85 -30.03 0.55
C THR A 262 -1.91 -28.98 0.28
N THR A 263 -3.17 -29.43 0.12
CA THR A 263 -4.33 -28.56 0.08
C THR A 263 -5.16 -28.75 1.34
N PHE A 264 -5.34 -27.68 2.12
CA PHE A 264 -6.17 -27.70 3.31
C PHE A 264 -7.64 -27.44 2.95
N VAL A 265 -8.54 -28.26 3.49
CA VAL A 265 -9.98 -28.10 3.26
C VAL A 265 -10.62 -27.60 4.55
N LEU A 266 -11.17 -26.40 4.49
CA LEU A 266 -11.76 -25.69 5.62
C LEU A 266 -13.29 -25.61 5.47
N LYS A 267 -13.99 -25.51 6.58
CA LYS A 267 -15.44 -25.29 6.62
C LYS A 267 -15.76 -23.81 6.50
N GLU A 268 -16.97 -23.47 6.13
CA GLU A 268 -17.43 -22.09 5.93
C GLU A 268 -17.19 -21.16 7.14
N TYR A 269 -17.26 -21.69 8.35
CA TYR A 269 -17.01 -20.93 9.59
C TYR A 269 -15.53 -20.88 9.99
N GLU A 270 -14.65 -21.63 9.31
CA GLU A 270 -13.20 -21.66 9.49
C GLU A 270 -12.56 -20.66 8.51
N ASN A 271 -12.93 -19.39 8.59
CA ASN A 271 -12.68 -18.39 7.57
C ASN A 271 -11.79 -17.20 8.01
N ASN A 272 -11.25 -17.27 9.23
CA ASN A 272 -10.23 -16.35 9.71
C ASN A 272 -8.91 -17.11 9.77
N LEU A 273 -7.96 -16.70 8.92
CA LEU A 273 -6.71 -17.41 8.73
C LEU A 273 -5.53 -16.50 9.05
N THR A 274 -4.53 -17.05 9.73
CA THR A 274 -3.26 -16.37 9.98
C THR A 274 -2.12 -17.29 9.57
N PHE A 275 -1.15 -16.76 8.82
CA PHE A 275 0.03 -17.46 8.36
C PHE A 275 1.27 -16.81 8.95
N ASN A 276 2.07 -17.60 9.67
CA ASN A 276 3.40 -17.21 10.14
C ASN A 276 4.45 -17.81 9.21
N PHE A 277 5.48 -17.05 8.91
CA PHE A 277 6.56 -17.47 8.01
C PHE A 277 7.90 -16.88 8.44
N THR A 278 8.99 -17.50 8.00
CA THR A 278 10.36 -17.04 8.27
C THR A 278 11.29 -17.39 7.12
N SER A 279 12.30 -16.56 6.90
CA SER A 279 13.34 -16.78 5.90
C SER A 279 14.59 -17.50 6.43
N LEU A 280 14.60 -17.95 7.68
CA LEU A 280 15.76 -18.59 8.33
C LEU A 280 17.06 -17.76 8.25
N GLU A 281 16.93 -16.45 8.12
CA GLU A 281 18.03 -15.50 8.11
C GLU A 281 18.21 -14.91 9.51
N TYR A 282 19.26 -15.35 10.19
CA TYR A 282 19.47 -15.03 11.60
C TYR A 282 20.41 -13.85 11.81
N GLU A 283 21.22 -13.48 10.81
CA GLU A 283 22.18 -12.41 10.96
C GLU A 283 21.49 -11.04 11.06
N LYS A 284 20.43 -10.80 10.26
CA LYS A 284 19.75 -9.50 10.16
C LYS A 284 18.26 -9.64 9.87
N PRO A 285 17.48 -10.26 10.76
CA PRO A 285 16.06 -10.54 10.51
C PRO A 285 15.22 -9.27 10.31
N ASP A 286 15.60 -8.16 10.96
CA ASP A 286 14.86 -6.88 10.90
C ASP A 286 14.96 -6.17 9.53
N LEU A 287 15.93 -6.58 8.70
CA LEU A 287 16.14 -5.98 7.38
C LEU A 287 15.39 -6.71 6.27
N ILE A 288 14.80 -7.86 6.56
CA ILE A 288 14.10 -8.64 5.56
C ILE A 288 12.75 -7.98 5.29
N ARG A 289 12.46 -7.81 4.01
CA ARG A 289 11.16 -7.34 3.54
C ARG A 289 10.47 -8.49 2.82
N TYR A 290 9.18 -8.61 3.06
CA TYR A 290 8.36 -9.64 2.44
C TYR A 290 7.26 -9.02 1.59
N GLN A 291 6.82 -9.78 0.61
CA GLN A 291 5.60 -9.53 -0.13
C GLN A 291 4.69 -10.74 -0.03
N TYR A 292 3.40 -10.51 0.10
CA TYR A 292 2.41 -11.59 0.08
C TYR A 292 1.30 -11.32 -0.92
N LYS A 293 0.64 -12.40 -1.32
CA LYS A 293 -0.53 -12.37 -2.20
C LYS A 293 -1.46 -13.51 -1.83
N LEU A 294 -2.75 -13.25 -1.75
CA LEU A 294 -3.79 -14.27 -1.64
C LEU A 294 -4.48 -14.40 -3.01
N VAL A 295 -4.07 -15.39 -3.79
CA VAL A 295 -4.75 -15.71 -5.08
C VAL A 295 -6.17 -16.14 -4.77
N GLY A 296 -7.14 -15.62 -5.52
CA GLY A 296 -8.57 -15.70 -5.23
C GLY A 296 -9.14 -14.44 -4.58
N LYS A 297 -8.28 -13.53 -4.08
CA LYS A 297 -8.67 -12.24 -3.51
C LYS A 297 -7.84 -11.08 -4.05
N ASP A 298 -6.53 -11.21 -4.08
CA ASP A 298 -5.60 -10.15 -4.46
C ASP A 298 -5.17 -10.28 -5.93
N SER A 299 -5.09 -9.16 -6.64
CA SER A 299 -4.54 -9.10 -8.01
C SER A 299 -3.04 -8.81 -8.03
N VAL A 300 -2.52 -8.11 -7.01
CA VAL A 300 -1.12 -7.66 -6.90
C VAL A 300 -0.46 -8.16 -5.62
N TRP A 301 0.87 -8.08 -5.55
CA TRP A 301 1.62 -8.36 -4.34
C TRP A 301 1.49 -7.21 -3.34
N ASN A 302 1.25 -7.54 -2.09
CA ASN A 302 1.17 -6.60 -0.96
C ASN A 302 2.49 -6.58 -0.20
N TRP A 303 2.95 -5.41 0.22
CA TRP A 303 4.17 -5.26 1.00
C TRP A 303 3.94 -5.50 2.49
N LEU A 304 4.94 -6.16 3.13
CA LEU A 304 5.05 -6.30 4.58
C LEU A 304 6.35 -5.61 5.04
N ARG A 305 6.23 -4.76 6.05
CA ARG A 305 7.37 -4.04 6.62
C ARG A 305 7.66 -4.55 8.04
N GLY A 306 8.61 -5.48 8.14
CA GLY A 306 9.07 -5.99 9.44
C GLY A 306 8.12 -6.96 10.14
N GLU A 307 7.05 -7.38 9.49
CA GLU A 307 6.11 -8.39 9.99
C GLU A 307 6.39 -9.72 9.30
N ASN A 308 6.30 -10.81 10.04
CA ASN A 308 6.41 -12.18 9.56
C ASN A 308 5.10 -12.97 9.73
N GLU A 309 4.00 -12.23 9.80
CA GLU A 309 2.63 -12.73 9.98
C GLU A 309 1.67 -12.01 9.05
N VAL A 310 0.73 -12.77 8.45
CA VAL A 310 -0.37 -12.21 7.66
C VAL A 310 -1.68 -12.83 8.09
N SER A 311 -2.66 -11.99 8.39
CA SER A 311 -4.02 -12.42 8.79
C SER A 311 -5.07 -12.01 7.78
N PHE A 312 -5.96 -12.93 7.47
CA PHE A 312 -7.14 -12.72 6.64
C PHE A 312 -8.39 -13.01 7.46
N PHE A 313 -9.39 -12.16 7.36
CA PHE A 313 -10.64 -12.29 8.13
C PHE A 313 -11.83 -12.39 7.20
N ASN A 314 -12.80 -13.22 7.60
CA ASN A 314 -14.07 -13.42 6.91
C ASN A 314 -13.92 -13.76 5.41
N LEU A 315 -13.01 -14.67 5.08
CA LEU A 315 -12.85 -15.12 3.71
C LEU A 315 -14.12 -15.84 3.25
N PRO A 316 -14.68 -15.50 2.08
CA PRO A 316 -15.81 -16.23 1.52
C PRO A 316 -15.42 -17.67 1.14
N ALA A 317 -16.40 -18.54 0.94
CA ALA A 317 -16.15 -19.86 0.39
C ALA A 317 -15.54 -19.76 -1.01
N GLY A 318 -14.48 -20.53 -1.26
CA GLY A 318 -13.70 -20.49 -2.50
C GLY A 318 -12.35 -21.18 -2.35
N ASP A 319 -11.62 -21.21 -3.46
CA ASP A 319 -10.28 -21.77 -3.52
C ASP A 319 -9.24 -20.64 -3.47
N TYR A 320 -8.21 -20.82 -2.64
CA TYR A 320 -7.20 -19.80 -2.36
C TYR A 320 -5.81 -20.39 -2.40
N VAL A 321 -4.85 -19.55 -2.80
CA VAL A 321 -3.43 -19.84 -2.62
C VAL A 321 -2.80 -18.65 -1.91
N PHE A 322 -2.39 -18.85 -0.66
CA PHE A 322 -1.53 -17.90 0.03
C PHE A 322 -0.11 -18.03 -0.51
N MET A 323 0.44 -16.93 -0.96
CA MET A 323 1.81 -16.85 -1.48
C MET A 323 2.58 -15.80 -0.69
N VAL A 324 3.79 -16.12 -0.30
CA VAL A 324 4.72 -15.18 0.34
C VAL A 324 6.09 -15.33 -0.31
N ARG A 325 6.79 -14.21 -0.50
CA ARG A 325 8.15 -14.18 -1.03
C ARG A 325 9.00 -13.16 -0.28
N LYS A 326 10.32 -13.30 -0.32
CA LYS A 326 11.21 -12.17 -0.04
C LYS A 326 10.93 -11.09 -1.08
N ALA A 327 10.96 -9.85 -0.66
CA ALA A 327 10.56 -8.73 -1.52
C ALA A 327 11.23 -8.79 -2.90
N LEU A 328 10.40 -8.81 -3.94
CA LEU A 328 10.78 -8.82 -5.35
C LEU A 328 11.62 -10.05 -5.81
N ASN A 329 11.79 -11.05 -4.97
CA ASN A 329 12.54 -12.28 -5.30
C ASN A 329 11.57 -13.41 -5.66
N GLU A 330 11.45 -13.71 -6.96
CA GLU A 330 10.55 -14.76 -7.47
C GLU A 330 11.01 -16.17 -7.13
N ASP A 331 12.32 -16.39 -6.93
CA ASP A 331 12.88 -17.71 -6.57
C ASP A 331 12.59 -18.09 -5.11
N SER A 332 12.15 -17.12 -4.28
CA SER A 332 11.87 -17.33 -2.86
C SER A 332 10.40 -17.57 -2.54
N VAL A 333 9.54 -17.83 -3.53
CA VAL A 333 8.10 -17.96 -3.31
C VAL A 333 7.78 -19.23 -2.53
N CYS A 334 7.09 -19.07 -1.40
CA CYS A 334 6.46 -20.15 -0.66
C CYS A 334 4.93 -20.05 -0.78
N MET A 335 4.26 -21.22 -0.90
CA MET A 335 2.83 -21.27 -1.18
C MET A 335 2.11 -22.21 -0.21
N VAL A 336 0.88 -21.83 0.16
CA VAL A 336 -0.06 -22.69 0.91
C VAL A 336 -1.41 -22.64 0.20
N THR A 337 -1.87 -23.82 -0.24
CA THR A 337 -3.16 -23.96 -0.93
C THR A 337 -4.24 -24.39 0.05
N PHE A 338 -5.39 -23.71 0.00
CA PHE A 338 -6.54 -24.07 0.81
C PHE A 338 -7.87 -23.75 0.12
N SER A 339 -8.91 -24.47 0.52
CA SER A 339 -10.26 -24.23 0.06
C SER A 339 -11.21 -24.06 1.24
N ILE A 340 -12.14 -23.12 1.15
CA ILE A 340 -13.22 -22.92 2.13
C ILE A 340 -14.51 -23.42 1.47
N GLN A 341 -15.06 -24.50 2.00
CA GLN A 341 -16.25 -25.15 1.45
C GLN A 341 -17.52 -24.53 2.03
N LYS A 342 -18.50 -24.31 1.16
CA LYS A 342 -19.85 -23.91 1.62
C LYS A 342 -20.46 -25.00 2.49
N SER A 343 -21.07 -24.59 3.58
CA SER A 343 -21.85 -25.49 4.42
C SER A 343 -23.05 -26.03 3.64
N GLY A 344 -23.09 -27.36 3.48
CA GLY A 344 -24.22 -28.06 2.83
C GLY A 344 -25.54 -28.05 3.63
N ILE A 345 -25.58 -27.32 4.74
CA ILE A 345 -26.77 -27.22 5.62
C ILE A 345 -28.01 -26.75 4.85
N TRP A 346 -27.83 -25.87 3.85
CA TRP A 346 -28.94 -25.41 3.01
C TRP A 346 -29.65 -26.55 2.26
N ILE A 347 -28.92 -27.56 1.82
CA ILE A 347 -29.50 -28.75 1.16
C ILE A 347 -30.35 -29.53 2.14
N TRP A 348 -29.87 -29.71 3.37
CA TRP A 348 -30.65 -30.38 4.43
C TRP A 348 -31.84 -29.57 4.88
N LEU A 349 -31.75 -28.23 4.95
CA LEU A 349 -32.89 -27.37 5.27
C LEU A 349 -33.96 -27.39 4.17
N VAL A 350 -33.55 -27.44 2.89
CA VAL A 350 -34.48 -27.60 1.76
C VAL A 350 -35.14 -28.98 1.80
N PHE A 351 -34.38 -30.05 2.09
CA PHE A 351 -34.95 -31.41 2.28
C PHE A 351 -35.93 -31.46 3.47
N LEU A 352 -35.57 -30.89 4.60
CA LEU A 352 -36.42 -30.80 5.76
C LEU A 352 -37.71 -29.99 5.46
N GLY A 353 -37.57 -28.88 4.74
CA GLY A 353 -38.70 -28.09 4.26
C GLY A 353 -39.62 -28.85 3.34
N MET A 354 -39.09 -29.64 2.39
CA MET A 354 -39.89 -30.52 1.53
C MET A 354 -40.61 -31.62 2.32
N ILE A 355 -39.97 -32.23 3.33
CA ILE A 355 -40.59 -33.21 4.22
C ILE A 355 -41.73 -32.57 5.03
N CYS A 356 -41.49 -31.36 5.58
CA CYS A 356 -42.55 -30.63 6.30
C CYS A 356 -43.73 -30.27 5.39
N ILE A 357 -43.49 -29.82 4.16
CA ILE A 357 -44.54 -29.55 3.16
C ILE A 357 -45.28 -30.84 2.82
N GLY A 358 -44.59 -31.96 2.64
CA GLY A 358 -45.19 -33.28 2.41
C GLY A 358 -46.09 -33.73 3.58
N MET A 359 -45.64 -33.54 4.83
CA MET A 359 -46.42 -33.84 6.03
C MET A 359 -47.67 -32.96 6.15
N ILE A 360 -47.53 -31.65 5.86
CA ILE A 360 -48.65 -30.70 5.85
C ILE A 360 -49.68 -31.09 4.77
N ALA A 361 -49.20 -31.39 3.55
CA ALA A 361 -50.08 -31.85 2.46
C ALA A 361 -50.77 -33.16 2.79
N GLY A 362 -50.07 -34.13 3.40
CA GLY A 362 -50.61 -35.38 3.89
C GLY A 362 -51.68 -35.17 5.00
N PHE A 363 -51.40 -34.24 5.91
CA PHE A 363 -52.35 -33.86 6.96
C PHE A 363 -53.61 -33.18 6.41
N ILE A 364 -53.46 -32.28 5.46
CA ILE A 364 -54.57 -31.61 4.75
C ILE A 364 -55.36 -32.65 3.97
N TYR A 365 -54.71 -33.57 3.25
CA TYR A 365 -55.39 -34.67 2.54
C TYR A 365 -56.13 -35.60 3.47
N SER A 366 -55.55 -35.97 4.62
CA SER A 366 -56.24 -36.81 5.63
C SER A 366 -57.44 -36.12 6.29
N ARG A 367 -57.35 -34.79 6.51
CA ARG A 367 -58.43 -33.95 6.99
C ARG A 367 -59.58 -33.85 5.96
N GLN A 368 -59.21 -33.61 4.66
CA GLN A 368 -60.25 -33.61 3.60
C GLN A 368 -60.91 -34.94 3.42
N LYS A 369 -60.22 -36.07 3.65
CA LYS A 369 -60.83 -37.42 3.65
C LYS A 369 -61.72 -37.64 4.85
N LYS A 370 -61.46 -37.07 6.02
CA LYS A 370 -62.31 -37.10 7.22
C LYS A 370 -63.52 -36.16 7.11
N VAL A 371 -63.39 -35.02 6.42
CA VAL A 371 -64.49 -34.06 6.23
C VAL A 371 -65.53 -34.58 5.22
N LYS A 372 -65.12 -35.43 4.25
CA LYS A 372 -66.12 -36.12 3.36
C LYS A 372 -66.91 -37.21 4.03
N ALA A 373 -66.61 -37.52 5.30
CA ALA A 373 -67.33 -38.57 6.06
C ALA A 373 -68.28 -38.03 7.16
N LEU A 374 -68.34 -36.71 7.32
CA LEU A 374 -69.22 -36.06 8.32
C LEU A 374 -69.79 -34.77 7.71
N ASP A 375 -70.83 -34.94 6.86
CA ASP A 375 -71.82 -33.91 6.69
C ASP A 375 -72.86 -34.17 7.80
N ILE A 376 -73.06 -33.23 8.68
CA ILE A 376 -74.27 -32.78 9.37
C ILE A 376 -73.87 -31.89 10.57
N ASP A 377 -74.42 -30.68 10.49
CA ASP A 377 -74.80 -29.72 11.55
C ASP A 377 -73.81 -28.91 12.37
N SER A 378 -73.81 -27.64 12.02
CA SER A 378 -74.13 -26.47 12.88
C SER A 378 -73.06 -25.87 13.83
N VAL A 379 -72.92 -24.55 13.64
CA VAL A 379 -72.88 -23.45 14.62
C VAL A 379 -71.53 -23.04 15.24
N LYS A 380 -71.15 -21.84 14.82
CA LYS A 380 -70.55 -20.71 15.54
C LYS A 380 -69.64 -20.93 16.78
N GLU A 381 -68.42 -20.41 16.75
CA GLU A 381 -67.95 -19.27 17.53
C GLU A 381 -66.44 -19.08 17.34
N GLU A 382 -65.98 -17.82 17.16
CA GLU A 382 -64.61 -17.41 17.20
C GLU A 382 -64.03 -17.47 18.62
N PRO A 383 -62.74 -17.69 18.77
CA PRO A 383 -61.97 -16.58 19.31
C PRO A 383 -60.59 -16.35 18.62
N VAL A 384 -60.22 -15.10 18.65
CA VAL A 384 -58.98 -14.45 18.30
C VAL A 384 -57.76 -15.19 18.86
N GLY A 385 -56.87 -15.59 17.99
CA GLY A 385 -55.54 -16.09 18.34
C GLY A 385 -54.52 -15.62 17.30
N ILE A 386 -53.63 -14.77 17.71
CA ILE A 386 -52.59 -14.17 16.93
C ILE A 386 -51.66 -15.26 16.37
N GLN A 387 -51.71 -15.49 15.06
CA GLN A 387 -50.72 -16.29 14.35
C GLN A 387 -49.63 -15.36 13.83
N VAL A 388 -48.43 -15.50 14.40
CA VAL A 388 -47.21 -14.92 13.84
C VAL A 388 -46.82 -15.70 12.58
N SER A 389 -47.13 -15.17 11.44
CA SER A 389 -46.73 -15.67 10.13
C SER A 389 -45.28 -15.27 9.86
N ASN A 390 -44.41 -16.26 9.76
CA ASN A 390 -43.06 -16.09 9.18
C ASN A 390 -43.19 -15.96 7.66
N ASN A 391 -43.21 -14.73 7.14
CA ASN A 391 -42.92 -14.47 5.74
C ASN A 391 -42.61 -12.97 5.55
N ASN A 392 -41.37 -12.66 5.09
CA ASN A 392 -40.93 -11.39 4.49
C ASN A 392 -41.57 -10.13 5.11
N VAL A 393 -41.19 -9.82 6.33
CA VAL A 393 -41.56 -8.57 6.96
C VAL A 393 -40.70 -7.47 6.29
N LYS A 394 -41.27 -6.79 5.30
CA LYS A 394 -40.81 -5.43 4.99
C LYS A 394 -41.10 -4.63 6.25
N LEU A 395 -40.02 -4.37 7.02
CA LEU A 395 -40.09 -3.47 8.16
C LEU A 395 -40.70 -2.15 7.67
N ASN A 396 -41.79 -1.69 8.24
CA ASN A 396 -42.33 -0.40 7.85
C ASN A 396 -41.48 0.75 8.44
N GLU A 397 -41.53 1.93 7.86
CA GLU A 397 -40.71 3.05 8.27
C GLU A 397 -40.89 3.45 9.74
N GLU A 398 -42.12 3.30 10.26
CA GLU A 398 -42.44 3.63 11.65
C GLU A 398 -41.84 2.62 12.64
N GLU A 399 -41.87 1.33 12.31
CA GLU A 399 -41.23 0.28 13.10
C GLU A 399 -39.71 0.43 13.07
N ALA A 400 -39.13 0.72 11.91
CA ALA A 400 -37.69 1.01 11.78
C ALA A 400 -37.29 2.23 12.62
N ARG A 401 -38.10 3.28 12.63
CA ARG A 401 -37.84 4.47 13.44
C ARG A 401 -37.87 4.16 14.94
N LYS A 402 -38.83 3.37 15.42
CA LYS A 402 -38.89 2.94 16.84
C LYS A 402 -37.63 2.13 17.23
N VAL A 403 -37.17 1.22 16.37
CA VAL A 403 -35.94 0.45 16.61
C VAL A 403 -34.71 1.35 16.62
N MET A 404 -34.63 2.34 15.72
CA MET A 404 -33.51 3.31 15.68
C MET A 404 -33.50 4.20 16.92
N GLU A 405 -34.67 4.67 17.39
CA GLU A 405 -34.78 5.47 18.63
C GLU A 405 -34.35 4.63 19.86
N ALA A 406 -34.82 3.41 19.98
CA ALA A 406 -34.44 2.49 21.06
C ALA A 406 -32.95 2.15 21.01
N LEU A 407 -32.38 1.96 19.82
CA LEU A 407 -30.95 1.72 19.62
C LEU A 407 -30.11 2.94 20.08
N LYS A 408 -30.51 4.14 19.68
CA LYS A 408 -29.84 5.37 20.07
C LYS A 408 -29.90 5.58 21.59
N GLU A 409 -31.07 5.44 22.18
CA GLU A 409 -31.26 5.56 23.61
C GLU A 409 -30.40 4.56 24.41
N TYR A 410 -30.33 3.29 23.94
CA TYR A 410 -29.51 2.25 24.54
C TYR A 410 -28.02 2.59 24.46
N MET A 411 -27.54 3.10 23.31
CA MET A 411 -26.14 3.52 23.14
C MET A 411 -25.78 4.69 24.07
N GLU A 412 -26.66 5.68 24.21
CA GLU A 412 -26.41 6.88 25.01
C GLU A 412 -26.49 6.61 26.53
N LYS A 413 -27.49 5.84 26.99
CA LYS A 413 -27.71 5.58 28.40
C LYS A 413 -26.82 4.49 28.98
N SER A 414 -26.71 3.37 28.27
CA SER A 414 -26.00 2.18 28.79
C SER A 414 -24.55 2.09 28.33
N ARG A 415 -24.15 2.87 27.30
CA ARG A 415 -22.80 2.92 26.73
C ARG A 415 -22.21 1.53 26.43
N PRO A 416 -22.97 0.61 25.83
CA PRO A 416 -22.54 -0.78 25.65
C PRO A 416 -21.32 -0.90 24.71
N TYR A 417 -21.06 0.11 23.88
CA TYR A 417 -19.92 0.18 22.97
C TYR A 417 -18.56 0.16 23.70
N LEU A 418 -18.52 0.43 25.01
CA LEU A 418 -17.32 0.30 25.82
C LEU A 418 -16.94 -1.17 26.07
N ASN A 419 -17.89 -2.11 25.90
CA ASN A 419 -17.57 -3.53 25.90
C ASN A 419 -16.88 -3.90 24.60
N VAL A 420 -15.63 -4.41 24.70
CA VAL A 420 -14.78 -4.79 23.57
C VAL A 420 -15.41 -5.88 22.71
N ASP A 421 -16.11 -6.83 23.33
CA ASP A 421 -16.68 -8.02 22.69
C ASP A 421 -18.20 -7.91 22.43
N LEU A 422 -18.76 -6.69 22.39
CA LEU A 422 -20.19 -6.43 22.16
C LEU A 422 -20.67 -7.03 20.83
N LYS A 423 -21.67 -7.94 20.94
CA LYS A 423 -22.27 -8.61 19.77
C LYS A 423 -23.57 -7.94 19.35
N GLN A 424 -23.86 -7.95 18.05
CA GLN A 424 -25.11 -7.42 17.49
C GLN A 424 -26.36 -8.12 18.09
N SER A 425 -26.28 -9.42 18.38
CA SER A 425 -27.36 -10.16 19.00
C SER A 425 -27.69 -9.72 20.44
N GLU A 426 -26.66 -9.28 21.19
CA GLU A 426 -26.83 -8.75 22.54
C GLU A 426 -27.52 -7.39 22.50
N VAL A 427 -27.13 -6.54 21.55
CA VAL A 427 -27.77 -5.23 21.33
C VAL A 427 -29.24 -5.42 20.92
N ALA A 428 -29.52 -6.35 19.98
CA ALA A 428 -30.87 -6.64 19.55
C ALA A 428 -31.76 -7.10 20.72
N ALA A 429 -31.25 -8.01 21.55
CA ALA A 429 -31.99 -8.50 22.74
C ALA A 429 -32.21 -7.36 23.75
N ALA A 430 -31.24 -6.48 23.97
CA ALA A 430 -31.35 -5.36 24.91
C ALA A 430 -32.41 -4.33 24.51
N ILE A 431 -32.58 -4.10 23.21
CA ILE A 431 -33.61 -3.17 22.67
C ILE A 431 -34.92 -3.84 22.30
N GLY A 432 -35.08 -5.15 22.63
CA GLY A 432 -36.33 -5.88 22.45
C GLY A 432 -36.70 -6.25 21.01
N CYS A 433 -35.69 -6.37 20.12
CA CYS A 433 -35.92 -6.78 18.73
C CYS A 433 -35.09 -8.03 18.34
N SER A 434 -35.44 -8.65 17.22
CA SER A 434 -34.64 -9.76 16.70
C SER A 434 -33.34 -9.24 16.03
N ALA A 435 -32.30 -10.09 16.03
CA ALA A 435 -31.05 -9.78 15.33
C ALA A 435 -31.26 -9.51 13.83
N TYR A 436 -32.25 -10.14 13.22
CA TYR A 436 -32.65 -9.93 11.83
C TYR A 436 -33.23 -8.52 11.61
N ILE A 437 -34.15 -8.06 12.47
CA ILE A 437 -34.71 -6.70 12.42
C ILE A 437 -33.58 -5.66 12.58
N LEU A 438 -32.73 -5.85 13.56
CA LEU A 438 -31.60 -4.94 13.78
C LEU A 438 -30.64 -4.91 12.57
N SER A 439 -30.34 -6.06 11.97
CA SER A 439 -29.55 -6.14 10.73
C SER A 439 -30.19 -5.40 9.56
N THR A 440 -31.51 -5.54 9.42
CA THR A 440 -32.29 -4.85 8.38
C THR A 440 -32.25 -3.33 8.58
N VAL A 441 -32.34 -2.85 9.83
CA VAL A 441 -32.21 -1.42 10.16
C VAL A 441 -30.84 -0.90 9.79
N PHE A 442 -29.75 -1.59 10.10
CA PHE A 442 -28.40 -1.20 9.72
C PHE A 442 -28.23 -1.13 8.20
N THR A 443 -28.72 -2.14 7.47
CA THR A 443 -28.49 -2.26 6.03
C THR A 443 -29.35 -1.29 5.21
N HIS A 444 -30.64 -1.19 5.52
CA HIS A 444 -31.60 -0.46 4.67
C HIS A 444 -31.88 0.98 5.13
N TYR A 445 -31.86 1.23 6.44
CA TYR A 445 -32.23 2.54 6.99
C TYR A 445 -31.01 3.37 7.39
N LEU A 446 -30.09 2.80 8.16
CA LEU A 446 -28.87 3.52 8.58
C LEU A 446 -27.78 3.51 7.50
N LYS A 447 -27.80 2.54 6.58
CA LYS A 447 -26.83 2.34 5.50
C LYS A 447 -25.37 2.30 5.98
N VAL A 448 -25.17 1.79 7.19
CA VAL A 448 -23.84 1.61 7.81
C VAL A 448 -23.73 0.20 8.37
N GLY A 449 -22.54 -0.36 8.40
CA GLY A 449 -22.29 -1.65 9.05
C GLY A 449 -22.40 -1.55 10.58
N TYR A 450 -22.82 -2.62 11.25
CA TYR A 450 -22.91 -2.68 12.71
C TYR A 450 -21.62 -2.23 13.41
N TYR A 451 -20.48 -2.76 12.95
CA TYR A 451 -19.18 -2.41 13.53
C TYR A 451 -18.78 -0.95 13.27
N ASP A 452 -19.10 -0.39 12.11
CA ASP A 452 -18.86 1.01 11.83
C ASP A 452 -19.71 1.92 12.73
N PHE A 453 -20.97 1.54 12.97
CA PHE A 453 -21.85 2.25 13.88
C PHE A 453 -21.28 2.25 15.33
N ILE A 454 -20.92 1.08 15.86
CA ILE A 454 -20.34 0.96 17.20
C ILE A 454 -19.00 1.72 17.30
N ASN A 455 -18.17 1.61 16.27
CA ASN A 455 -16.89 2.28 16.24
C ASN A 455 -17.02 3.82 16.13
N GLY A 456 -18.10 4.32 15.55
CA GLY A 456 -18.43 5.74 15.59
C GLY A 456 -18.57 6.26 17.03
N TYR A 457 -19.34 5.57 17.88
CA TYR A 457 -19.46 5.90 19.30
C TYR A 457 -18.12 5.79 20.05
N ARG A 458 -17.32 4.77 19.78
CA ARG A 458 -16.00 4.59 20.38
C ARG A 458 -15.03 5.72 20.03
N VAL A 459 -15.08 6.22 18.78
CA VAL A 459 -14.26 7.35 18.34
C VAL A 459 -14.72 8.64 19.01
N GLU A 460 -16.02 8.89 19.13
CA GLU A 460 -16.53 10.08 19.83
C GLU A 460 -16.19 10.04 21.33
N GLU A 461 -16.27 8.87 21.97
CA GLU A 461 -15.82 8.67 23.34
C GLU A 461 -14.33 9.00 23.53
N PHE A 462 -13.50 8.56 22.59
CA PHE A 462 -12.07 8.87 22.58
C PHE A 462 -11.81 10.38 22.41
N LYS A 463 -12.52 11.03 21.47
CA LYS A 463 -12.43 12.48 21.25
C LYS A 463 -12.84 13.26 22.52
N GLN A 464 -13.88 12.81 23.21
CA GLN A 464 -14.29 13.39 24.47
C GLN A 464 -13.21 13.22 25.55
N ALA A 465 -12.58 12.05 25.63
CA ALA A 465 -11.50 11.78 26.56
C ALA A 465 -10.25 12.66 26.28
N ILE A 466 -9.97 13.00 25.03
CA ILE A 466 -8.92 13.97 24.66
C ILE A 466 -9.30 15.37 25.16
N LYS A 467 -10.54 15.84 24.91
CA LYS A 467 -11.02 17.15 25.40
C LYS A 467 -10.96 17.28 26.93
N GLU A 468 -11.15 16.19 27.64
CA GLU A 468 -11.04 16.12 29.11
C GLU A 468 -9.58 16.02 29.60
N GLY A 469 -8.58 16.09 28.73
CA GLY A 469 -7.16 16.02 29.06
C GLY A 469 -6.67 14.65 29.53
N LYS A 470 -7.45 13.58 29.34
CA LYS A 470 -7.08 12.23 29.79
C LYS A 470 -5.86 11.67 29.07
N HIS A 471 -5.55 12.15 27.86
CA HIS A 471 -4.34 11.80 27.10
C HIS A 471 -3.03 12.21 27.79
N GLN A 472 -3.08 13.17 28.73
CA GLN A 472 -1.91 13.55 29.54
C GLN A 472 -1.58 12.53 30.65
N LYS A 473 -2.58 11.73 31.05
CA LYS A 473 -2.44 10.75 32.15
C LYS A 473 -2.30 9.31 31.65
N TYR A 474 -2.79 9.00 30.45
CA TYR A 474 -2.79 7.66 29.89
C TYR A 474 -2.19 7.66 28.48
N THR A 475 -1.56 6.55 28.09
CA THR A 475 -1.14 6.38 26.71
C THR A 475 -2.37 6.32 25.79
N LEU A 476 -2.23 6.72 24.53
CA LEU A 476 -3.33 6.69 23.55
C LEU A 476 -3.91 5.28 23.37
N VAL A 477 -3.05 4.26 23.51
CA VAL A 477 -3.49 2.86 23.42
C VAL A 477 -4.36 2.49 24.62
N THR A 478 -3.92 2.78 25.84
CA THR A 478 -4.71 2.54 27.05
C THR A 478 -6.03 3.31 27.04
N LEU A 479 -6.03 4.53 26.50
CA LEU A 479 -7.24 5.32 26.37
C LEU A 479 -8.20 4.71 25.35
N ALA A 480 -7.69 4.20 24.22
CA ALA A 480 -8.48 3.51 23.21
C ALA A 480 -9.10 2.21 23.75
N GLU A 481 -8.36 1.44 24.54
CA GLU A 481 -8.89 0.24 25.21
C GLU A 481 -10.06 0.58 26.15
N LYS A 482 -9.94 1.67 26.92
CA LYS A 482 -11.04 2.17 27.78
C LYS A 482 -12.26 2.64 26.99
N CYS A 483 -12.08 3.01 25.73
CA CYS A 483 -13.15 3.37 24.79
C CYS A 483 -13.71 2.14 24.03
N GLY A 484 -13.28 0.92 24.36
CA GLY A 484 -13.82 -0.33 23.80
C GLY A 484 -13.08 -0.85 22.58
N PHE A 485 -11.91 -0.32 22.22
CA PHE A 485 -11.11 -0.88 21.12
C PHE A 485 -10.28 -2.08 21.58
N LYS A 486 -10.30 -3.16 20.83
CA LYS A 486 -9.61 -4.41 21.17
C LYS A 486 -8.10 -4.36 20.88
N SER A 487 -7.66 -3.58 19.90
CA SER A 487 -6.25 -3.51 19.51
C SER A 487 -5.85 -2.12 19.02
N LYS A 488 -4.57 -1.80 19.19
CA LYS A 488 -3.94 -0.56 18.72
C LYS A 488 -4.18 -0.35 17.22
N THR A 489 -3.95 -1.39 16.40
CA THR A 489 -4.09 -1.32 14.94
C THR A 489 -5.52 -1.02 14.52
N SER A 490 -6.51 -1.70 15.13
CA SER A 490 -7.93 -1.44 14.87
C SER A 490 -8.31 -0.01 15.24
N PHE A 491 -7.85 0.48 16.38
CA PHE A 491 -8.10 1.84 16.84
C PHE A 491 -7.54 2.88 15.86
N PHE A 492 -6.24 2.84 15.54
CA PHE A 492 -5.59 3.84 14.69
C PHE A 492 -6.24 3.91 13.30
N ARG A 493 -6.50 2.75 12.69
CA ARG A 493 -7.18 2.69 11.38
C ARG A 493 -8.59 3.26 11.43
N THR A 494 -9.37 2.88 12.46
CA THR A 494 -10.74 3.34 12.63
C THR A 494 -10.79 4.84 12.93
N PHE A 495 -9.94 5.32 13.81
CA PHE A 495 -9.88 6.73 14.16
C PHE A 495 -9.56 7.60 12.94
N LYS A 496 -8.54 7.21 12.14
CA LYS A 496 -8.21 7.91 10.88
C LYS A 496 -9.35 7.85 9.86
N LYS A 497 -10.07 6.72 9.75
CA LYS A 497 -11.25 6.58 8.89
C LYS A 497 -12.35 7.58 9.24
N PHE A 498 -12.62 7.80 10.54
CA PHE A 498 -13.72 8.66 11.01
C PHE A 498 -13.36 10.14 11.12
N THR A 499 -12.11 10.46 11.39
CA THR A 499 -11.67 11.84 11.65
C THR A 499 -10.83 12.45 10.53
N GLY A 500 -10.30 11.64 9.61
CA GLY A 500 -9.32 12.05 8.61
C GLY A 500 -7.89 12.14 9.13
N PHE A 501 -7.67 12.14 10.44
CA PHE A 501 -6.39 12.33 11.11
C PHE A 501 -6.00 11.09 11.92
N THR A 502 -4.70 10.88 12.10
CA THR A 502 -4.24 9.96 13.14
C THR A 502 -4.51 10.53 14.53
N PRO A 503 -4.59 9.72 15.61
CA PRO A 503 -4.82 10.23 16.96
C PRO A 503 -3.81 11.31 17.40
N ASN A 504 -2.53 11.18 17.00
CA ASN A 504 -1.50 12.17 17.32
C ASN A 504 -1.72 13.48 16.57
N GLU A 505 -1.98 13.42 15.26
CA GLU A 505 -2.31 14.61 14.46
C GLU A 505 -3.56 15.32 15.00
N TYR A 506 -4.57 14.55 15.40
CA TYR A 506 -5.80 15.11 15.96
C TYR A 506 -5.55 15.88 17.27
N ILE A 507 -4.68 15.39 18.16
CA ILE A 507 -4.29 16.08 19.39
C ILE A 507 -3.56 17.38 19.07
N GLN A 508 -2.57 17.35 18.18
CA GLN A 508 -1.83 18.54 17.75
C GLN A 508 -2.74 19.64 17.22
N HIS A 509 -3.71 19.27 16.38
CA HIS A 509 -4.71 20.23 15.88
C HIS A 509 -5.68 20.76 16.94
N GLN A 510 -5.90 20.05 18.04
CA GLN A 510 -6.73 20.54 19.15
C GLN A 510 -5.96 21.52 20.07
N ASP A 511 -4.64 21.35 20.18
CA ASP A 511 -3.77 22.23 20.97
C ASP A 511 -3.44 23.55 20.25
N GLU A 512 -3.63 23.61 18.93
CA GLU A 512 -3.42 24.81 18.09
C GLU A 512 -4.68 25.70 17.94
N ASN A 513 -5.86 25.22 18.36
CA ASN A 513 -7.13 25.97 18.32
C ASN A 513 -7.66 26.25 19.75
#